data_64bf43d5bc2e8786da513884d1c35db9
#
_entry.id   64bf43d5bc2e8786da513884d1c35db9
#
_cell.length_a   1.000
_cell.length_b   1.000
_cell.length_c   1.000
_cell.angle_alpha   90.00
_cell.angle_beta   90.00
_cell.angle_gamma   90.00
#
_symmetry.space_group_name_H-M   'P 1'
#
loop_
_entity.id
_entity.type
_entity.pdbx_description
1 polymer ?
#
loop_
_entity_poly.entity_id
_entity_poly.type
_entity_poly.pdbx_seq_one_letter_code
_entity_poly.pdbx_strand_id
1 'polypeptide(L)'
;MLNGTVISYGNYDKASERLFGGIGDGVLFKADFDKYINFCVYHDLQMVFDFGIKLSEKQLAKVRKGIAKLERNITRWKPPYQLATENSPISDIADFDDYCSSLWNGTHARFYKFKSGRFKTYFVMSTNCVFLADYILSKAGTDIVKTAGIIT
;
A
#
# COMPACT_ATOMS: atom_id res chain seq x y z
N MET A 1 -5.89 6.98 5.36
CA MET A 1 -6.18 6.14 6.56
C MET A 1 -7.69 5.99 6.73
N LEU A 2 -8.15 4.83 7.14
CA LEU A 2 -9.55 4.56 7.48
C LEU A 2 -9.60 3.72 8.76
N ASN A 3 -10.28 4.21 9.81
CA ASN A 3 -10.41 3.52 11.10
C ASN A 3 -9.06 3.03 11.68
N GLY A 4 -8.05 3.87 11.73
CA GLY A 4 -6.72 3.52 12.24
C GLY A 4 -5.90 2.59 11.34
N THR A 5 -6.38 2.26 10.15
CA THR A 5 -5.67 1.41 9.19
C THR A 5 -5.15 2.24 8.02
N VAL A 6 -3.86 2.14 7.76
CA VAL A 6 -3.23 2.63 6.53
C VAL A 6 -3.44 1.58 5.44
N ILE A 7 -3.82 2.04 4.26
CA ILE A 7 -3.86 1.24 3.04
C ILE A 7 -2.96 1.93 2.03
N SER A 8 -1.96 1.24 1.54
CA SER A 8 -1.04 1.77 0.53
C SER A 8 -0.85 0.76 -0.60
N TYR A 9 -0.39 1.28 -1.73
CA TYR A 9 -0.20 0.51 -2.95
C TYR A 9 1.07 0.95 -3.67
N GLY A 10 1.87 0.00 -4.11
CA GLY A 10 3.13 0.30 -4.77
C GLY A 10 3.74 -0.92 -5.46
N ASN A 11 4.91 -0.71 -6.06
CA ASN A 11 5.78 -1.76 -6.57
C ASN A 11 6.72 -2.20 -5.45
N TYR A 12 6.23 -3.05 -4.57
CA TYR A 12 6.97 -3.49 -3.39
C TYR A 12 7.63 -4.86 -3.56
N ASP A 13 7.34 -5.58 -4.62
CA ASP A 13 7.97 -6.86 -4.94
C ASP A 13 9.11 -6.66 -5.93
N LYS A 14 10.33 -6.50 -5.42
CA LYS A 14 11.54 -6.33 -6.26
C LYS A 14 11.73 -7.46 -7.27
N ALA A 15 11.32 -8.68 -6.94
CA ALA A 15 11.45 -9.83 -7.86
C ALA A 15 10.54 -9.72 -9.09
N SER A 16 9.49 -8.93 -9.01
CA SER A 16 8.55 -8.67 -10.12
C SER A 16 8.92 -7.46 -10.98
N GLU A 17 9.94 -6.70 -10.59
CA GLU A 17 10.34 -5.47 -11.30
C GLU A 17 10.74 -5.73 -12.75
N ARG A 18 10.24 -4.89 -13.64
CA ARG A 18 10.53 -4.89 -15.07
C ARG A 18 10.97 -3.49 -15.48
N LEU A 19 11.90 -3.43 -16.44
CA LEU A 19 12.30 -2.18 -17.12
C LEU A 19 12.48 -0.98 -16.15
N PHE A 20 13.66 -0.91 -15.54
CA PHE A 20 14.09 0.24 -14.71
C PHE A 20 13.25 0.48 -13.44
N GLY A 21 12.61 -0.52 -12.88
CA GLY A 21 11.90 -0.41 -11.60
C GLY A 21 10.56 0.34 -11.64
N GLY A 22 10.18 0.87 -12.81
CA GLY A 22 8.93 1.61 -12.97
C GLY A 22 7.68 0.75 -13.16
N ILE A 23 7.84 -0.55 -13.38
CA ILE A 23 6.77 -1.51 -13.65
C ILE A 23 7.02 -2.78 -12.83
N GLY A 24 5.97 -3.31 -12.22
CA GLY A 24 6.03 -4.56 -11.46
C GLY A 24 4.65 -5.03 -11.03
N ASP A 25 4.61 -6.05 -10.18
CA ASP A 25 3.34 -6.48 -9.60
C ASP A 25 2.81 -5.40 -8.63
N GLY A 26 1.53 -5.11 -8.75
CA GLY A 26 0.86 -4.20 -7.83
C GLY A 26 0.65 -4.87 -6.48
N VAL A 27 1.32 -4.36 -5.45
CA VAL A 27 1.21 -4.83 -4.07
C VAL A 27 0.47 -3.80 -3.23
N LEU A 28 -0.59 -4.25 -2.56
CA LEU A 28 -1.32 -3.47 -1.57
C LEU A 28 -0.87 -3.92 -0.18
N PHE A 29 -0.60 -2.99 0.72
CA PHE A 29 -0.45 -3.35 2.13
C PHE A 29 -1.45 -2.65 3.03
N LYS A 30 -1.65 -3.26 4.19
CA LYS A 30 -2.43 -2.72 5.30
C LYS A 30 -1.59 -2.78 6.57
N ALA A 31 -1.51 -1.66 7.27
CA ALA A 31 -0.78 -1.53 8.51
C ALA A 31 -1.60 -0.74 9.55
N ASP A 32 -1.30 -0.92 10.81
CA ASP A 32 -1.73 -0.02 11.86
C ASP A 32 -1.15 1.37 11.64
N PHE A 33 -1.94 2.42 11.85
CA PHE A 33 -1.55 3.79 11.55
C PHE A 33 -0.35 4.23 12.40
N ASP A 34 -0.41 4.02 13.71
CA ASP A 34 0.63 4.52 14.63
C ASP A 34 1.96 3.79 14.37
N LYS A 35 1.90 2.48 14.14
CA LYS A 35 3.09 1.70 13.79
C LYS A 35 3.68 2.13 12.46
N TYR A 36 2.84 2.43 11.47
CA TYR A 36 3.30 2.87 10.16
C TYR A 36 3.94 4.25 10.21
N ILE A 37 3.34 5.20 10.93
CA ILE A 37 3.92 6.54 11.09
C ILE A 37 5.26 6.46 11.83
N ASN A 38 5.33 5.68 12.90
CA ASN A 38 6.59 5.46 13.63
C ASN A 38 7.66 4.85 12.72
N PHE A 39 7.29 3.88 11.90
CA PHE A 39 8.21 3.28 10.92
C PHE A 39 8.71 4.34 9.92
N CYS A 40 7.84 5.12 9.30
CA CYS A 40 8.23 6.16 8.35
C CYS A 40 9.15 7.21 8.98
N VAL A 41 8.84 7.69 10.18
CA VAL A 41 9.59 8.79 10.82
C VAL A 41 10.92 8.31 11.39
N TYR A 42 10.95 7.17 12.09
CA TYR A 42 12.12 6.75 12.86
C TYR A 42 12.98 5.71 12.17
N HIS A 43 12.42 4.92 11.26
CA HIS A 43 13.17 3.92 10.52
C HIS A 43 13.55 4.41 9.12
N ASP A 44 12.57 4.90 8.37
CA ASP A 44 12.79 5.40 6.99
C ASP A 44 13.23 6.87 6.94
N LEU A 45 13.22 7.58 8.07
CA LEU A 45 13.61 8.99 8.20
C LEU A 45 12.86 9.91 7.21
N GLN A 46 11.60 9.58 6.92
CA GLN A 46 10.76 10.34 6.00
C GLN A 46 9.93 11.38 6.74
N MET A 47 9.76 12.53 6.13
CA MET A 47 8.74 13.50 6.55
C MET A 47 7.35 13.00 6.11
N VAL A 48 6.42 12.91 7.05
CA VAL A 48 5.04 12.49 6.77
C VAL A 48 4.12 13.70 6.87
N PHE A 49 3.33 13.93 5.83
CA PHE A 49 2.29 14.96 5.79
C PHE A 49 0.93 14.28 5.80
N ASP A 50 0.07 14.65 6.76
CA ASP A 50 -1.29 14.12 6.87
C ASP A 50 -2.31 15.19 6.43
N PHE A 51 -3.23 14.78 5.55
CA PHE A 51 -4.32 15.62 5.06
C PHE A 51 -5.65 14.94 5.36
N GLY A 52 -6.39 15.51 6.30
CA GLY A 52 -7.72 15.03 6.65
C GLY A 52 -8.77 15.40 5.59
N ILE A 53 -9.56 14.43 5.15
CA ILE A 53 -10.72 14.66 4.27
C ILE A 53 -11.99 14.40 5.05
N LYS A 54 -12.81 15.44 5.22
CA LYS A 54 -14.10 15.30 5.88
C LYS A 54 -15.12 14.68 4.92
N LEU A 55 -15.64 13.53 5.28
CA LEU A 55 -16.66 12.79 4.52
C LEU A 55 -17.95 12.70 5.36
N SER A 56 -19.10 12.81 4.69
CA SER A 56 -20.38 12.45 5.29
C SER A 56 -20.47 10.93 5.46
N GLU A 57 -21.37 10.46 6.33
CA GLU A 57 -21.60 9.01 6.52
C GLU A 57 -21.94 8.28 5.21
N LYS A 58 -22.73 8.91 4.34
CA LYS A 58 -23.06 8.38 3.02
C LYS A 58 -21.83 8.23 2.12
N GLN A 59 -20.93 9.21 2.14
CA GLN A 59 -19.68 9.17 1.39
C GLN A 59 -18.74 8.11 1.96
N LEU A 60 -18.62 8.06 3.29
CA LEU A 60 -17.81 7.06 3.98
C LEU A 60 -18.28 5.62 3.67
N ALA A 61 -19.58 5.39 3.64
CA ALA A 61 -20.14 4.10 3.26
C ALA A 61 -19.75 3.70 1.81
N LYS A 62 -19.73 4.66 0.88
CA LYS A 62 -19.28 4.43 -0.50
C LYS A 62 -17.79 4.10 -0.57
N VAL A 63 -16.94 4.80 0.20
CA VAL A 63 -15.51 4.52 0.30
C VAL A 63 -15.28 3.10 0.82
N ARG A 64 -15.93 2.72 1.92
CA ARG A 64 -15.87 1.36 2.49
C ARG A 64 -16.28 0.29 1.47
N LYS A 65 -17.34 0.53 0.71
CA LYS A 65 -17.78 -0.37 -0.36
C LYS A 65 -16.74 -0.49 -1.49
N GLY A 66 -16.09 0.61 -1.84
CA GLY A 66 -14.99 0.63 -2.81
C GLY A 66 -13.80 -0.22 -2.36
N ILE A 67 -13.38 -0.04 -1.10
CA ILE A 67 -12.30 -0.84 -0.50
C ILE A 67 -12.68 -2.32 -0.46
N ALA A 68 -13.87 -2.66 0.00
CA ALA A 68 -14.36 -4.04 0.03
C ALA A 68 -14.38 -4.70 -1.36
N LYS A 69 -14.64 -3.92 -2.43
CA LYS A 69 -14.55 -4.41 -3.80
C LYS A 69 -13.10 -4.76 -4.20
N LEU A 70 -12.14 -3.92 -3.83
CA LEU A 70 -10.72 -4.21 -4.04
C LEU A 70 -10.28 -5.46 -3.27
N GLU A 71 -10.71 -5.59 -2.04
CA GLU A 71 -10.36 -6.71 -1.15
C GLU A 71 -10.82 -8.07 -1.66
N ARG A 72 -11.90 -8.14 -2.41
CA ARG A 72 -12.34 -9.40 -3.07
C ARG A 72 -11.41 -9.84 -4.19
N ASN A 73 -10.61 -8.93 -4.73
CA ASN A 73 -9.73 -9.19 -5.87
C ASN A 73 -8.25 -9.31 -5.48
N ILE A 74 -7.94 -9.48 -4.21
CA ILE A 74 -6.58 -9.63 -3.73
C ILE A 74 -6.33 -11.03 -3.14
N THR A 75 -5.07 -11.42 -3.13
CA THR A 75 -4.58 -12.63 -2.47
C THR A 75 -3.44 -12.27 -1.54
N ARG A 76 -3.27 -12.99 -0.44
CA ARG A 76 -2.18 -12.80 0.49
C ARG A 76 -0.84 -12.99 -0.22
N TRP A 77 0.07 -12.06 -0.01
CA TRP A 77 1.47 -12.16 -0.39
C TRP A 77 2.33 -11.89 0.84
N LYS A 78 3.46 -12.56 0.94
CA LYS A 78 4.39 -12.39 2.06
C LYS A 78 5.72 -11.87 1.54
N PRO A 79 6.30 -10.82 2.14
CA PRO A 79 7.65 -10.37 1.81
C PRO A 79 8.69 -11.47 2.04
N PRO A 80 9.84 -11.42 1.38
CA PRO A 80 10.88 -12.44 1.52
C PRO A 80 11.34 -12.69 2.96
N TYR A 81 11.54 -11.65 3.76
CA TYR A 81 11.90 -11.77 5.17
C TYR A 81 10.83 -12.51 5.98
N GLN A 82 9.54 -12.20 5.77
CA GLN A 82 8.45 -12.91 6.43
C GLN A 82 8.45 -14.40 6.06
N LEU A 83 8.66 -14.73 4.79
CA LEU A 83 8.74 -16.11 4.35
C LEU A 83 9.93 -16.85 4.97
N ALA A 84 11.08 -16.19 5.03
CA ALA A 84 12.28 -16.77 5.66
C ALA A 84 12.06 -17.01 7.16
N THR A 85 11.51 -16.03 7.88
CA THR A 85 11.26 -16.11 9.32
C THR A 85 10.28 -17.23 9.69
N GLU A 86 9.28 -17.47 8.84
CA GLU A 86 8.30 -18.54 9.07
C GLU A 86 8.85 -19.94 8.76
N ASN A 87 9.87 -20.04 7.92
CA ASN A 87 10.38 -21.33 7.41
C ASN A 87 11.75 -21.74 7.96
N SER A 88 12.45 -20.85 8.66
CA SER A 88 13.81 -21.10 9.15
C SER A 88 14.04 -20.56 10.55
N PRO A 89 14.97 -21.13 11.33
CA PRO A 89 15.42 -20.55 12.61
C PRO A 89 15.94 -19.13 12.40
N ILE A 90 15.69 -18.25 13.36
CA ILE A 90 16.03 -16.80 13.30
C ILE A 90 17.54 -16.57 13.07
N SER A 91 18.41 -17.51 13.45
CA SER A 91 19.86 -17.42 13.28
C SER A 91 20.33 -17.39 11.81
N ASP A 92 19.52 -17.87 10.88
CA ASP A 92 19.91 -18.06 9.47
C ASP A 92 19.24 -17.05 8.53
N ILE A 93 18.57 -16.05 9.10
CA ILE A 93 17.84 -15.06 8.30
C ILE A 93 18.84 -14.05 7.73
N ALA A 94 19.03 -14.10 6.42
CA ALA A 94 19.79 -13.10 5.68
C ALA A 94 19.21 -11.70 5.88
N ASP A 95 20.09 -10.72 5.85
CA ASP A 95 19.70 -9.30 5.91
C ASP A 95 18.94 -8.93 4.62
N PHE A 96 17.61 -8.90 4.71
CA PHE A 96 16.77 -8.53 3.58
C PHE A 96 16.65 -7.02 3.51
N ASP A 97 17.41 -6.42 2.62
CA ASP A 97 17.39 -4.99 2.33
C ASP A 97 16.29 -4.61 1.32
N ASP A 98 15.05 -4.99 1.59
CA ASP A 98 13.90 -4.53 0.85
C ASP A 98 12.86 -3.85 1.74
N TYR A 99 12.21 -2.84 1.19
CA TYR A 99 11.24 -2.03 1.92
C TYR A 99 10.11 -2.85 2.57
N CYS A 100 9.58 -3.84 1.86
CA CYS A 100 8.50 -4.68 2.38
C CYS A 100 8.93 -5.53 3.57
N SER A 101 10.13 -6.08 3.52
CA SER A 101 10.68 -6.87 4.60
C SER A 101 10.92 -6.02 5.84
N SER A 102 11.51 -4.83 5.66
CA SER A 102 11.70 -3.85 6.74
C SER A 102 10.36 -3.38 7.31
N LEU A 103 9.39 -3.04 6.46
CA LEU A 103 8.05 -2.63 6.89
C LEU A 103 7.32 -3.75 7.63
N TRP A 104 7.41 -5.00 7.18
CA TRP A 104 6.81 -6.13 7.89
C TRP A 104 7.45 -6.33 9.26
N ASN A 105 8.76 -6.29 9.33
CA ASN A 105 9.49 -6.44 10.59
C ASN A 105 9.13 -5.35 11.62
N GLY A 106 9.02 -4.10 11.18
CA GLY A 106 8.70 -2.97 12.05
C GLY A 106 7.22 -2.83 12.43
N THR A 107 6.30 -3.28 11.57
CA THR A 107 4.87 -2.99 11.74
C THR A 107 3.96 -4.22 11.76
N HIS A 108 4.45 -5.38 11.32
CA HIS A 108 3.65 -6.56 10.99
C HIS A 108 2.53 -6.28 9.96
N ALA A 109 2.81 -5.39 9.02
CA ALA A 109 1.92 -5.08 7.91
C ALA A 109 1.51 -6.33 7.13
N ARG A 110 0.29 -6.32 6.60
CA ARG A 110 -0.24 -7.40 5.79
C ARG A 110 -0.22 -7.02 4.32
N PHE A 111 0.44 -7.81 3.49
CA PHE A 111 0.62 -7.55 2.07
C PHE A 111 -0.26 -8.45 1.22
N TYR A 112 -0.65 -7.92 0.05
CA TYR A 112 -1.54 -8.58 -0.89
C TYR A 112 -1.18 -8.21 -2.32
N LYS A 113 -1.33 -9.16 -3.25
CA LYS A 113 -1.28 -8.91 -4.71
C LYS A 113 -2.67 -8.98 -5.30
N PHE A 114 -2.90 -8.19 -6.34
CA PHE A 114 -4.15 -8.26 -7.09
C PHE A 114 -4.16 -9.48 -8.02
N LYS A 115 -5.26 -10.22 -8.02
CA LYS A 115 -5.46 -11.40 -8.89
C LYS A 115 -5.62 -11.00 -10.36
N SER A 116 -6.31 -9.89 -10.59
CA SER A 116 -6.68 -9.42 -11.94
C SER A 116 -6.99 -7.92 -11.96
N GLY A 117 -7.18 -7.37 -13.15
CA GLY A 117 -7.60 -6.00 -13.36
C GLY A 117 -6.47 -4.99 -13.30
N ARG A 118 -6.87 -3.72 -13.30
CA ARG A 118 -5.94 -2.57 -13.46
C ARG A 118 -4.82 -2.54 -12.42
N PHE A 119 -5.11 -2.83 -11.17
CA PHE A 119 -4.13 -2.78 -10.08
C PHE A 119 -3.23 -4.03 -9.98
N LYS A 120 -3.39 -5.03 -10.85
CA LYS A 120 -2.51 -6.19 -10.89
C LYS A 120 -1.08 -5.78 -11.23
N THR A 121 -0.93 -4.79 -12.10
CA THR A 121 0.38 -4.25 -12.49
C THR A 121 0.50 -2.83 -11.98
N TYR A 122 1.54 -2.58 -11.20
CA TYR A 122 1.96 -1.23 -10.85
C TYR A 122 2.73 -0.62 -12.04
N PHE A 123 2.40 0.62 -12.37
CA PHE A 123 3.15 1.42 -13.31
C PHE A 123 3.22 2.86 -12.81
N VAL A 124 4.43 3.35 -12.55
CA VAL A 124 4.66 4.65 -11.92
C VAL A 124 3.97 5.81 -12.63
N MET A 125 3.83 5.74 -13.95
CA MET A 125 3.19 6.81 -14.75
C MET A 125 1.67 6.77 -14.77
N SER A 126 1.02 5.67 -14.36
CA SER A 126 -0.43 5.54 -14.49
C SER A 126 -1.13 4.79 -13.36
N THR A 127 -0.70 3.56 -13.06
CA THR A 127 -1.32 2.73 -12.01
C THR A 127 -0.49 2.75 -10.74
N ASN A 128 -0.40 3.91 -10.13
CA ASN A 128 0.40 4.19 -8.92
C ASN A 128 -0.48 4.36 -7.67
N CYS A 129 0.14 4.73 -6.55
CA CYS A 129 -0.53 4.93 -5.27
C CYS A 129 -1.59 6.05 -5.31
N VAL A 130 -1.30 7.14 -6.01
CA VAL A 130 -2.23 8.27 -6.19
C VAL A 130 -3.48 7.81 -6.92
N PHE A 131 -3.31 7.01 -7.97
CA PHE A 131 -4.42 6.48 -8.75
C PHE A 131 -5.31 5.52 -7.92
N LEU A 132 -4.72 4.70 -7.02
CA LEU A 132 -5.53 3.87 -6.12
C LEU A 132 -6.33 4.75 -5.13
N ALA A 133 -5.69 5.76 -4.55
CA ALA A 133 -6.36 6.68 -3.64
C ALA A 133 -7.52 7.41 -4.33
N ASP A 134 -7.29 7.93 -5.54
CA ASP A 134 -8.32 8.57 -6.35
C ASP A 134 -9.46 7.59 -6.69
N TYR A 135 -9.13 6.37 -7.12
CA TYR A 135 -10.13 5.34 -7.40
C TYR A 135 -11.04 5.07 -6.20
N ILE A 136 -10.49 5.02 -4.98
CA ILE A 136 -11.27 4.78 -3.76
C ILE A 136 -12.14 5.99 -3.43
N LEU A 137 -11.58 7.20 -3.48
CA LEU A 137 -12.24 8.43 -3.04
C LEU A 137 -13.20 9.00 -4.08
N SER A 138 -12.99 8.74 -5.36
CA SER A 138 -13.94 9.08 -6.43
C SER A 138 -15.31 8.43 -6.21
N LYS A 139 -15.38 7.26 -5.51
CA LYS A 139 -16.65 6.63 -5.13
C LYS A 139 -17.49 7.51 -4.19
N ALA A 140 -16.83 8.36 -3.42
CA ALA A 140 -17.49 9.35 -2.57
C ALA A 140 -17.84 10.66 -3.30
N GLY A 141 -17.47 10.79 -4.58
CA GLY A 141 -17.59 12.03 -5.35
C GLY A 141 -16.50 13.05 -5.00
N THR A 142 -15.39 12.60 -4.43
CA THR A 142 -14.23 13.42 -4.06
C THR A 142 -13.15 13.23 -5.13
N ASP A 143 -12.73 14.29 -5.78
CA ASP A 143 -11.64 14.29 -6.75
C ASP A 143 -10.39 14.86 -6.10
N ILE A 144 -9.52 13.98 -5.59
CA ILE A 144 -8.30 14.40 -4.90
C ILE A 144 -7.29 14.98 -5.88
N VAL A 145 -7.23 14.41 -7.05
CA VAL A 145 -6.24 14.81 -8.08
C VAL A 145 -6.48 16.26 -8.46
N LYS A 146 -7.73 16.66 -8.66
CA LYS A 146 -8.09 18.07 -8.91
C LYS A 146 -7.95 18.95 -7.68
N THR A 147 -8.33 18.43 -6.50
CA THR A 147 -8.37 19.22 -5.28
C THR A 147 -6.98 19.52 -4.73
N ALA A 148 -6.01 18.62 -4.92
CA ALA A 148 -4.64 18.77 -4.42
C ALA A 148 -3.71 19.50 -5.41
N GLY A 149 -4.18 19.89 -6.59
CA GLY A 149 -3.33 20.53 -7.61
C GLY A 149 -2.20 19.61 -8.13
N ILE A 150 -2.36 18.31 -7.95
CA ILE A 150 -1.39 17.30 -8.40
C ILE A 150 -1.66 16.97 -9.87
N ILE A 151 -1.82 17.97 -10.68
CA ILE A 151 -1.88 17.78 -12.13
C ILE A 151 -0.97 18.79 -12.75
N THR A 152 -0.05 18.33 -13.40
CA THR A 152 -0.03 18.05 -14.84
C THR A 152 1.26 17.42 -15.21
#